data_6b4285668e39e77572d00b038245ba5c
#
_entry.id   6b4285668e39e77572d00b038245ba5c
#
_cell.length_a   1.000
_cell.length_b   1.000
_cell.length_c   1.000
_cell.angle_alpha   90.00
_cell.angle_beta   90.00
_cell.angle_gamma   90.00
#
_symmetry.space_group_name_H-M   'P 1'
#
loop_
_entity.id
_entity.type
_entity.pdbx_description
1 polymer ?
#
loop_
_entity_poly.entity_id
_entity_poly.type
_entity_poly.pdbx_seq_one_letter_code
_entity_poly.pdbx_strand_id
1 'polypeptide(L)'
;MKNMKTKAIKVGPFGTIYDQFKGKPKLAIKHLLKVKQGECPGALYRKDIGYIDIVWGENDPRTNKGYGLKHIIEKHGESIKELGFKVEDFIPIVVQYGEISVKKSDKKKIVLESQMFRIIIQTIWDNRQKILLLTAFDLR
;
A
#
# COMPACT_ATOMS: atom_id res chain seq x y z
N MET A 1 17.81 -17.49 27.33
CA MET A 1 17.55 -17.02 26.81
C MET A 1 17.55 -16.58 25.83
N LYS A 2 17.29 -16.74 25.59
CA LYS A 2 17.41 -16.37 24.73
C LYS A 2 17.63 -15.43 24.37
N ASN A 3 17.91 -15.92 24.05
CA ASN A 3 18.51 -14.94 23.51
C ASN A 3 17.82 -13.86 22.84
N MET A 4 17.60 -12.95 23.43
CA MET A 4 16.83 -11.87 22.95
C MET A 4 17.72 -10.91 22.21
N LYS A 5 18.14 -11.34 21.03
CA LYS A 5 18.86 -10.42 20.19
C LYS A 5 17.90 -9.35 19.73
N THR A 6 18.20 -8.14 20.09
CA THR A 6 17.53 -7.00 19.50
C THR A 6 17.87 -6.97 18.01
N LYS A 7 16.88 -7.09 17.17
CA LYS A 7 17.12 -6.95 15.73
C LYS A 7 17.56 -5.53 15.43
N ALA A 8 18.59 -5.40 14.63
CA ALA A 8 18.98 -4.10 14.12
C ALA A 8 17.81 -3.49 13.33
N ILE A 9 17.53 -2.22 13.57
CA ILE A 9 16.51 -1.51 12.84
C ILE A 9 17.03 -1.25 11.42
N LYS A 10 16.28 -1.69 10.43
CA LYS A 10 16.61 -1.44 9.03
C LYS A 10 15.90 -0.18 8.59
N VAL A 11 16.61 0.67 7.87
CA VAL A 11 16.06 1.93 7.34
C VAL A 11 16.36 1.98 5.85
N GLY A 12 15.39 2.40 5.08
CA GLY A 12 15.49 2.55 3.62
C GLY A 12 14.92 3.88 3.16
N PRO A 13 14.69 4.03 1.84
CA PRO A 13 14.19 5.28 1.26
C PRO A 13 12.84 5.73 1.81
N PHE A 14 12.03 4.80 2.31
CA PHE A 14 10.69 5.09 2.81
C PHE A 14 10.63 5.17 4.33
N GLY A 15 11.76 5.07 5.02
CA GLY A 15 11.83 5.05 6.47
C GLY A 15 12.16 3.67 7.01
N THR A 16 11.68 3.36 8.19
CA THR A 16 11.93 2.06 8.83
C THR A 16 11.32 0.92 8.01
N ILE A 17 12.07 -0.18 7.87
CA ILE A 17 11.61 -1.37 7.16
C ILE A 17 11.08 -2.37 8.18
N TYR A 18 9.79 -2.68 8.09
CA TYR A 18 9.10 -3.60 9.00
C TYR A 18 8.87 -4.95 8.31
N ASP A 19 9.89 -5.82 8.33
CA ASP A 19 9.86 -7.12 7.65
C ASP A 19 8.84 -8.10 8.24
N GLN A 20 8.46 -7.90 9.49
CA GLN A 20 7.59 -8.84 10.22
C GLN A 20 6.17 -8.93 9.69
N PHE A 21 5.77 -8.03 8.80
CA PHE A 21 4.40 -7.99 8.29
C PHE A 21 4.23 -8.61 6.90
N LYS A 22 5.22 -9.35 6.42
CA LYS A 22 5.11 -10.02 5.12
C LYS A 22 3.89 -10.93 5.09
N GLY A 23 3.02 -10.75 4.11
CA GLY A 23 1.79 -11.53 3.98
C GLY A 23 0.74 -11.22 5.03
N LYS A 24 0.89 -10.12 5.77
CA LYS A 24 -0.01 -9.72 6.85
C LYS A 24 -0.51 -8.28 6.63
N PRO A 25 -1.34 -8.06 5.59
CA PRO A 25 -1.68 -6.70 5.17
C PRO A 25 -2.45 -5.90 6.22
N LYS A 26 -3.40 -6.52 6.91
CA LYS A 26 -4.18 -5.81 7.92
C LYS A 26 -3.31 -5.33 9.07
N LEU A 27 -2.42 -6.18 9.57
CA LEU A 27 -1.49 -5.83 10.65
C LEU A 27 -0.50 -4.77 10.19
N ALA A 28 -0.02 -4.88 8.94
CA ALA A 28 0.90 -3.91 8.35
C ALA A 28 0.27 -2.52 8.30
N ILE A 29 -0.96 -2.43 7.80
CA ILE A 29 -1.68 -1.16 7.69
C ILE A 29 -1.92 -0.57 9.07
N LYS A 30 -2.38 -1.36 10.03
CA LYS A 30 -2.58 -0.89 11.40
C LYS A 30 -1.29 -0.35 12.00
N HIS A 31 -0.17 -1.01 11.75
CA HIS A 31 1.12 -0.57 12.25
C HIS A 31 1.53 0.77 11.63
N LEU A 32 1.41 0.91 10.32
CA LEU A 32 1.75 2.15 9.62
C LEU A 32 0.83 3.31 10.04
N LEU A 33 -0.44 3.03 10.31
CA LEU A 33 -1.37 4.04 10.84
C LEU A 33 -0.90 4.56 12.21
N LYS A 34 -0.26 3.71 12.99
CA LYS A 34 0.23 4.06 14.32
C LYS A 34 1.55 4.83 14.26
N VAL A 35 2.53 4.33 13.50
CA VAL A 35 3.88 4.92 13.48
C VAL A 35 4.04 6.05 12.47
N LYS A 36 3.20 6.09 11.45
CA LYS A 36 3.15 7.15 10.43
C LYS A 36 4.51 7.39 9.75
N GLN A 37 5.20 6.31 9.46
CA GLN A 37 6.44 6.34 8.68
C GLN A 37 6.82 4.91 8.28
N GLY A 38 7.69 4.76 7.27
CA GLY A 38 8.29 3.49 6.94
C GLY A 38 7.55 2.68 5.90
N GLU A 39 7.93 1.41 5.80
CA GLU A 39 7.35 0.48 4.84
C GLU A 39 7.22 -0.92 5.40
N CYS A 40 6.26 -1.65 4.89
CA CYS A 40 6.04 -3.07 5.19
C CYS A 40 6.23 -3.86 3.89
N PRO A 41 7.46 -4.36 3.63
CA PRO A 41 7.74 -5.10 2.41
C PRO A 41 6.89 -6.36 2.31
N GLY A 42 6.33 -6.61 1.13
CA GLY A 42 5.58 -7.83 0.85
C GLY A 42 4.34 -8.02 1.70
N ALA A 43 3.78 -6.94 2.27
CA ALA A 43 2.60 -7.03 3.12
C ALA A 43 1.39 -7.60 2.40
N LEU A 44 1.22 -7.25 1.12
CA LEU A 44 0.15 -7.78 0.29
C LEU A 44 0.70 -8.86 -0.64
N TYR A 45 -0.15 -9.79 -1.02
CA TYR A 45 0.21 -10.81 -2.01
C TYR A 45 -0.95 -11.04 -2.94
N ARG A 46 -0.64 -11.13 -4.22
CA ARG A 46 -1.62 -11.48 -5.24
C ARG A 46 -0.95 -12.46 -6.21
N LYS A 47 -1.60 -13.57 -6.51
CA LYS A 47 -0.99 -14.67 -7.26
C LYS A 47 -0.40 -14.23 -8.60
N ASP A 48 -1.09 -13.35 -9.32
CA ASP A 48 -0.68 -12.89 -10.66
C ASP A 48 0.34 -11.74 -10.64
N ILE A 49 0.61 -11.16 -9.49
CA ILE A 49 1.55 -10.05 -9.34
C ILE A 49 2.72 -10.42 -8.43
N GLY A 50 2.45 -11.21 -7.39
CA GLY A 50 3.40 -11.52 -6.34
C GLY A 50 3.22 -10.63 -5.13
N TYR A 51 4.29 -10.43 -4.38
CA TYR A 51 4.27 -9.59 -3.19
C TYR A 51 4.25 -8.11 -3.55
N ILE A 52 3.46 -7.35 -2.79
CA ILE A 52 3.28 -5.91 -2.99
C ILE A 52 3.59 -5.22 -1.66
N ASP A 53 4.46 -4.23 -1.70
CA ASP A 53 4.85 -3.49 -0.50
C ASP A 53 3.81 -2.43 -0.16
N ILE A 54 3.64 -2.17 1.13
CA ILE A 54 2.84 -1.04 1.61
C ILE A 54 3.79 -0.07 2.27
N VAL A 55 3.78 1.18 1.79
CA VAL A 55 4.59 2.26 2.36
C VAL A 55 3.66 3.30 2.98
N TRP A 56 4.15 3.99 4.01
CA TRP A 56 3.41 5.13 4.56
C TRP A 56 3.28 6.23 3.51
N GLY A 57 4.40 6.60 2.89
CA GLY A 57 4.42 7.56 1.79
C GLY A 57 4.26 9.01 2.19
N GLU A 58 3.76 9.79 1.26
CA GLU A 58 3.61 11.24 1.41
C GLU A 58 2.33 11.72 0.76
N ASN A 59 1.82 12.86 1.22
CA ASN A 59 0.70 13.52 0.59
C ASN A 59 0.80 15.03 0.84
N ASP A 60 0.70 15.82 -0.23
CA ASP A 60 0.66 17.28 -0.13
C ASP A 60 -0.77 17.69 0.15
N PRO A 61 -1.06 18.25 1.34
CA PRO A 61 -2.44 18.62 1.69
C PRO A 61 -3.03 19.73 0.81
N ARG A 62 -2.19 20.51 0.14
CA ARG A 62 -2.66 21.60 -0.73
C ARG A 62 -3.13 21.08 -2.09
N THR A 63 -2.48 20.07 -2.63
CA THR A 63 -2.76 19.54 -3.97
C THR A 63 -3.37 18.15 -3.95
N ASN A 64 -3.31 17.46 -2.82
CA ASN A 64 -3.66 16.05 -2.66
C ASN A 64 -2.88 15.12 -3.60
N LYS A 65 -1.69 15.54 -4.00
CA LYS A 65 -0.78 14.69 -4.77
C LYS A 65 0.15 13.97 -3.81
N GLY A 66 0.34 12.69 -4.05
CA GLY A 66 1.19 11.88 -3.20
C GLY A 66 1.09 10.40 -3.54
N TYR A 67 1.51 9.58 -2.60
CA TYR A 67 1.52 8.13 -2.77
C TYR A 67 1.51 7.45 -1.41
N GLY A 68 1.16 6.16 -1.41
CA GLY A 68 1.19 5.34 -0.21
C GLY A 68 -0.02 5.54 0.68
N LEU A 69 0.07 4.97 1.88
CA LEU A 69 -1.04 4.91 2.81
C LEU A 69 -1.50 6.31 3.27
N LYS A 70 -0.54 7.20 3.53
CA LYS A 70 -0.87 8.58 3.91
C LYS A 70 -1.73 9.26 2.85
N HIS A 71 -1.35 9.12 1.58
CA HIS A 71 -2.11 9.68 0.46
C HIS A 71 -3.51 9.08 0.38
N ILE A 72 -3.63 7.76 0.52
CA ILE A 72 -4.93 7.08 0.47
C ILE A 72 -5.85 7.62 1.56
N ILE A 73 -5.34 7.77 2.78
CA ILE A 73 -6.13 8.24 3.91
C ILE A 73 -6.55 9.70 3.74
N GLU A 74 -5.61 10.56 3.41
CA GLU A 74 -5.88 12.00 3.34
C GLU A 74 -6.77 12.37 2.15
N LYS A 75 -6.59 11.71 1.02
CA LYS A 75 -7.39 12.01 -0.17
C LYS A 75 -8.68 11.20 -0.23
N HIS A 76 -8.65 9.94 0.18
CA HIS A 76 -9.76 9.01 -0.05
C HIS A 76 -10.36 8.41 1.22
N GLY A 77 -9.80 8.71 2.38
CA GLY A 77 -10.22 8.09 3.65
C GLY A 77 -11.68 8.30 3.99
N GLU A 78 -12.19 9.52 3.80
CA GLU A 78 -13.60 9.83 4.06
C GLU A 78 -14.52 9.00 3.17
N SER A 79 -14.19 8.89 1.88
CA SER A 79 -14.98 8.14 0.92
C SER A 79 -15.00 6.64 1.27
N ILE A 80 -13.87 6.09 1.67
CA ILE A 80 -13.75 4.70 2.10
C ILE A 80 -14.60 4.46 3.36
N LYS A 81 -14.55 5.39 4.31
CA LYS A 81 -15.34 5.32 5.54
C LYS A 81 -16.83 5.36 5.25
N GLU A 82 -17.25 6.22 4.32
CA GLU A 82 -18.66 6.31 3.91
C GLU A 82 -19.18 5.03 3.30
N LEU A 83 -18.30 4.22 2.69
CA LEU A 83 -18.65 2.88 2.20
C LEU A 83 -18.79 1.85 3.32
N GLY A 84 -18.46 2.21 4.56
CA GLY A 84 -18.55 1.33 5.70
C GLY A 84 -17.28 0.53 5.97
N PHE A 85 -16.15 0.91 5.37
CA PHE A 85 -14.88 0.21 5.55
C PHE A 85 -13.88 0.98 6.38
N LYS A 86 -13.08 0.24 7.13
CA LYS A 86 -11.80 0.72 7.64
C LYS A 86 -10.76 0.51 6.55
N VAL A 87 -9.77 1.38 6.47
CA VAL A 87 -8.70 1.30 5.45
C VAL A 87 -7.99 -0.06 5.50
N GLU A 88 -7.70 -0.57 6.70
CA GLU A 88 -7.02 -1.86 6.87
C GLU A 88 -7.84 -3.06 6.39
N ASP A 89 -9.15 -2.90 6.24
CA ASP A 89 -10.01 -3.93 5.67
C ASP A 89 -10.24 -3.70 4.18
N PHE A 90 -10.39 -2.45 3.77
CA PHE A 90 -10.65 -2.06 2.38
C PHE A 90 -9.51 -2.46 1.44
N ILE A 91 -8.28 -2.09 1.79
CA ILE A 91 -7.12 -2.30 0.91
C ILE A 91 -6.89 -3.78 0.58
N PRO A 92 -6.83 -4.70 1.56
CA PRO A 92 -6.64 -6.12 1.22
C PRO A 92 -7.74 -6.68 0.35
N ILE A 93 -8.99 -6.28 0.57
CA ILE A 93 -10.13 -6.75 -0.21
C ILE A 93 -10.02 -6.29 -1.66
N VAL A 94 -9.81 -4.98 -1.87
CA VAL A 94 -9.81 -4.43 -3.23
C VAL A 94 -8.59 -4.91 -4.04
N VAL A 95 -7.46 -5.15 -3.39
CA VAL A 95 -6.28 -5.72 -4.06
C VAL A 95 -6.58 -7.14 -4.55
N GLN A 96 -7.31 -7.94 -3.78
CA GLN A 96 -7.63 -9.32 -4.17
C GLN A 96 -8.71 -9.39 -5.25
N TYR A 97 -9.73 -8.55 -5.17
CA TYR A 97 -10.89 -8.64 -6.06
C TYR A 97 -10.82 -7.77 -7.30
N GLY A 98 -9.90 -6.81 -7.37
CA GLY A 98 -9.72 -6.00 -8.56
C GLY A 98 -9.17 -6.82 -9.72
N GLU A 99 -9.58 -6.52 -10.93
CA GLU A 99 -9.05 -7.17 -12.12
C GLU A 99 -8.00 -6.28 -12.77
N ILE A 100 -6.94 -6.89 -13.31
CA ILE A 100 -5.89 -6.13 -13.98
C ILE A 100 -6.48 -5.52 -15.25
N SER A 101 -6.39 -4.19 -15.35
CA SER A 101 -6.73 -3.49 -16.57
C SER A 101 -5.49 -3.46 -17.48
N VAL A 102 -5.48 -4.29 -18.49
CA VAL A 102 -4.38 -4.34 -19.47
C VAL A 102 -4.26 -2.98 -20.17
N LYS A 103 -5.38 -2.37 -20.48
CA LYS A 103 -5.42 -1.09 -21.19
C LYS A 103 -4.79 0.05 -20.39
N LYS A 104 -5.01 0.08 -19.08
CA LYS A 104 -4.52 1.15 -18.21
C LYS A 104 -3.16 0.86 -17.57
N SER A 105 -2.71 -0.40 -17.66
CA SER A 105 -1.42 -0.82 -17.09
C SER A 105 -0.30 -0.63 -18.11
N ASP A 106 0.91 -0.42 -17.61
CA ASP A 106 2.12 -0.34 -18.44
C ASP A 106 3.32 -0.89 -17.65
N LYS A 107 4.55 -0.61 -18.10
CA LYS A 107 5.76 -1.13 -17.43
C LYS A 107 5.96 -0.53 -16.04
N LYS A 108 5.42 0.65 -15.78
CA LYS A 108 5.65 1.39 -14.53
C LYS A 108 4.53 1.23 -13.54
N LYS A 109 3.35 0.76 -13.98
CA LYS A 109 2.20 0.63 -13.10
C LYS A 109 1.28 -0.50 -13.53
N ILE A 110 0.66 -1.11 -12.52
CA ILE A 110 -0.44 -2.07 -12.70
C ILE A 110 -1.68 -1.40 -12.14
N VAL A 111 -2.74 -1.35 -12.95
CA VAL A 111 -4.03 -0.82 -12.52
C VAL A 111 -4.97 -2.00 -12.30
N LEU A 112 -5.49 -2.10 -11.10
CA LEU A 112 -6.54 -3.06 -10.76
C LEU A 112 -7.85 -2.27 -10.64
N GLU A 113 -8.92 -2.81 -11.16
CA GLU A 113 -10.21 -2.13 -11.01
C GLU A 113 -11.38 -3.07 -10.99
N SER A 114 -12.47 -2.59 -10.43
CA SER A 114 -13.79 -3.15 -10.52
C SER A 114 -14.73 -2.02 -10.91
N GLN A 115 -16.05 -2.28 -10.90
CA GLN A 115 -17.04 -1.24 -11.14
C GLN A 115 -17.03 -0.17 -10.04
N MET A 116 -16.56 -0.53 -8.84
CA MET A 116 -16.68 0.32 -7.65
C MET A 116 -15.37 0.96 -7.19
N PHE A 117 -14.21 0.43 -7.61
CA PHE A 117 -12.95 0.93 -7.08
C PHE A 117 -11.81 0.75 -8.10
N ARG A 118 -10.72 1.46 -7.83
CA ARG A 118 -9.47 1.37 -8.61
C ARG A 118 -8.28 1.39 -7.67
N ILE A 119 -7.28 0.57 -8.02
CA ILE A 119 -6.01 0.50 -7.29
C ILE A 119 -4.89 0.70 -8.29
N ILE A 120 -3.90 1.50 -7.91
CA ILE A 120 -2.70 1.69 -8.73
C ILE A 120 -1.51 1.16 -7.95
N ILE A 121 -0.76 0.25 -8.57
CA ILE A 121 0.44 -0.35 -8.03
C ILE A 121 1.60 0.13 -8.89
N GLN A 122 2.58 0.77 -8.26
CA GLN A 122 3.79 1.21 -8.93
C GLN A 122 4.74 0.02 -9.03
N THR A 123 5.40 -0.16 -10.18
CA THR A 123 6.33 -1.27 -10.38
C THR A 123 7.78 -0.83 -10.47
N ILE A 124 8.03 0.46 -10.66
CA ILE A 124 9.36 1.04 -10.73
C ILE A 124 9.42 2.26 -9.85
N TRP A 125 10.41 2.35 -9.00
CA TRP A 125 10.64 3.49 -8.13
C TRP A 125 12.12 3.84 -8.16
N ASP A 126 12.43 5.09 -8.49
CA ASP A 126 13.82 5.58 -8.57
C ASP A 126 14.69 4.68 -9.44
N ASN A 127 14.18 4.34 -10.63
CA ASN A 127 14.82 3.49 -11.63
C ASN A 127 15.12 2.05 -11.18
N ARG A 128 14.48 1.59 -10.11
CA ARG A 128 14.63 0.21 -9.61
C ARG A 128 13.28 -0.47 -9.54
N GLN A 129 13.28 -1.78 -9.66
CA GLN A 129 12.07 -2.54 -9.46
C GLN A 129 11.62 -2.42 -8.00
N LYS A 130 10.40 -1.94 -7.82
CA LYS A 130 9.79 -1.81 -6.49
C LYS A 130 8.29 -1.91 -6.69
N ILE A 131 7.69 -2.98 -6.21
CA ILE A 131 6.25 -3.18 -6.37
C ILE A 131 5.57 -2.69 -5.11
N LEU A 132 4.94 -1.53 -5.18
CA LEU A 132 4.30 -0.91 -4.02
C LEU A 132 2.90 -0.40 -4.34
N LEU A 133 2.05 -0.42 -3.32
CA LEU A 133 0.72 0.15 -3.41
C LEU A 133 0.84 1.67 -3.46
N LEU A 134 0.49 2.25 -4.61
CA LEU A 134 0.56 3.69 -4.81
C LEU A 134 -0.67 4.39 -4.27
N THR A 135 -1.85 3.94 -4.69
CA THR A 135 -3.12 4.49 -4.23
C THR A 135 -4.25 3.47 -4.40
N ALA A 136 -5.35 3.70 -3.68
CA ALA A 136 -6.57 2.91 -3.78
C ALA A 136 -7.74 3.83 -3.46
N PHE A 137 -8.82 3.75 -4.25
CA PHE A 137 -9.97 4.63 -4.07
C PHE A 137 -11.23 4.04 -4.71
N ASP A 138 -12.37 4.55 -4.24
CA ASP A 138 -13.66 4.21 -4.83
C ASP A 138 -13.97 5.09 -6.04
N LEU A 139 -14.80 4.60 -6.93
CA LEU A 139 -15.15 5.28 -8.18
C LEU A 139 -16.53 5.97 -8.15
N ARG A 140 -17.01 6.31 -6.97
CA ARG A 140 -18.28 7.01 -6.83
C ARG A 140 -18.23 8.42 -7.38
#